data_509b82f8d2ecc8fea851d93ff3123160
#
_entry.id   509b82f8d2ecc8fea851d93ff3123160
#
_cell.length_a   1.000
_cell.length_b   1.000
_cell.length_c   1.000
_cell.angle_alpha   90.00
_cell.angle_beta   90.00
_cell.angle_gamma   90.00
#
_symmetry.space_group_name_H-M   'P 1'
#
loop_
_entity.id
_entity.type
_entity.pdbx_description
1 polymer ?
#
loop_
_entity_poly.entity_id
_entity_poly.type
_entity_poly.pdbx_seq_one_letter_code
_entity_poly.pdbx_strand_id
1 'polypeptide(L)'
;MRKILILLLIILPIKLLAVEIEIIADVNGEPISNLDIEKRVNLINSLFHTQNGKELRLQILRQLIDEIIIINEVQRLNIKLSDEELNDAVVSFLTQSFKIKDDEIDQYIKEHNIDLDILKKQIKCQLLWGKIIETRIVPFINISDKEVNDAKGQIEKPDYLITFQEFIIPDQKDKSMAEDLAKKLRNSDNDFIPEPPIKMRKATVNLNQLKGNLRNALEGLETGDIAGPVSLSEGYSIVKVIDKVQLDHALLESALKLKQVVVKSSESSLDDLKEQKVNCLNFDKLADNLKLPNAKEFEIKMRDLNPDLQVLFSKTEVNEIVEFRENSIARLMMLCDIKSNTADTEAIKQEIYQQKIMIQSNLLLDDMRKNAAVSYRYS
;
A
#
# COMPACT_ATOMS: atom_id res chain seq x y z
N MET A 1 66.31 -46.12 38.65
CA MET A 1 64.86 -46.20 38.68
C MET A 1 64.31 -45.04 37.82
N ARG A 2 63.95 -45.30 36.55
CA ARG A 2 63.58 -44.32 35.55
C ARG A 2 62.05 -44.22 35.52
N LYS A 3 61.43 -43.17 36.08
CA LYS A 3 59.97 -42.95 36.07
C LYS A 3 59.56 -42.50 34.67
N ILE A 4 58.80 -43.35 33.97
CA ILE A 4 58.14 -43.05 32.69
C ILE A 4 56.85 -42.32 33.03
N LEU A 5 56.77 -41.03 32.64
CA LEU A 5 55.56 -40.20 32.74
C LEU A 5 54.73 -40.43 31.48
N ILE A 6 53.64 -41.21 31.60
CA ILE A 6 52.70 -41.43 30.50
C ILE A 6 51.76 -40.22 30.45
N LEU A 7 51.93 -39.38 29.41
CA LEU A 7 51.08 -38.24 29.12
C LEU A 7 49.81 -38.77 28.43
N LEU A 8 48.72 -38.86 29.18
CA LEU A 8 47.42 -39.29 28.68
C LEU A 8 46.81 -38.12 27.85
N LEU A 9 46.92 -38.19 26.52
CA LEU A 9 46.32 -37.18 25.59
C LEU A 9 44.81 -37.45 25.52
N ILE A 10 44.01 -36.66 26.24
CA ILE A 10 42.54 -36.69 26.15
C ILE A 10 42.12 -36.05 24.83
N ILE A 11 41.82 -36.87 23.82
CA ILE A 11 41.19 -36.45 22.58
C ILE A 11 39.72 -36.18 22.88
N LEU A 12 39.36 -34.91 23.14
CA LEU A 12 37.98 -34.46 23.18
C LEU A 12 37.41 -34.53 21.75
N PRO A 13 36.30 -35.24 21.53
CA PRO A 13 35.64 -35.18 20.22
C PRO A 13 35.08 -33.75 20.00
N ILE A 14 35.72 -32.99 19.15
CA ILE A 14 35.14 -31.75 18.63
C ILE A 14 33.96 -32.15 17.76
N LYS A 15 32.74 -32.03 18.30
CA LYS A 15 31.52 -32.09 17.45
C LYS A 15 31.58 -30.94 16.51
N LEU A 16 32.08 -31.16 15.29
CA LEU A 16 31.81 -30.28 14.16
C LEU A 16 30.28 -30.29 13.99
N LEU A 17 29.61 -29.19 14.28
CA LEU A 17 28.26 -28.93 13.88
C LEU A 17 28.29 -28.75 12.36
N ALA A 18 28.25 -29.85 11.61
CA ALA A 18 28.02 -29.81 10.19
C ALA A 18 26.63 -29.25 9.97
N VAL A 19 26.51 -28.12 9.30
CA VAL A 19 25.22 -27.62 8.80
C VAL A 19 24.76 -28.67 7.78
N GLU A 20 23.69 -29.37 8.07
CA GLU A 20 23.10 -30.35 7.15
C GLU A 20 22.49 -29.56 5.98
N ILE A 21 23.06 -29.74 4.80
CA ILE A 21 22.57 -29.12 3.56
C ILE A 21 21.48 -30.03 3.01
N GLU A 22 20.25 -29.53 3.00
CA GLU A 22 19.08 -30.21 2.48
C GLU A 22 18.60 -29.51 1.20
N ILE A 23 18.32 -30.28 0.16
CA ILE A 23 17.72 -29.75 -1.07
C ILE A 23 16.21 -29.64 -0.86
N ILE A 24 15.68 -28.44 -0.93
CA ILE A 24 14.25 -28.12 -0.72
C ILE A 24 13.47 -28.20 -2.04
N ALA A 25 14.06 -27.73 -3.12
CA ALA A 25 13.47 -27.79 -4.45
C ALA A 25 14.53 -27.98 -5.52
N ASP A 26 14.12 -28.45 -6.69
CA ASP A 26 14.91 -28.51 -7.90
C ASP A 26 14.14 -27.81 -9.04
N VAL A 27 14.80 -26.94 -9.78
CA VAL A 27 14.19 -26.19 -10.88
C VAL A 27 15.04 -26.41 -12.13
N ASN A 28 14.51 -27.14 -13.10
CA ASN A 28 15.19 -27.49 -14.35
C ASN A 28 16.56 -28.19 -14.13
N GLY A 29 16.73 -28.94 -13.03
CA GLY A 29 17.98 -29.58 -12.64
C GLY A 29 18.90 -28.71 -11.76
N GLU A 30 18.53 -27.49 -11.45
CA GLU A 30 19.25 -26.60 -10.52
C GLU A 30 18.65 -26.71 -9.11
N PRO A 31 19.41 -27.17 -8.11
CA PRO A 31 18.89 -27.37 -6.76
C PRO A 31 18.84 -26.07 -5.96
N ILE A 32 17.79 -25.93 -5.15
CA ILE A 32 17.67 -24.90 -4.10
C ILE A 32 17.78 -25.59 -2.74
N SER A 33 18.75 -25.18 -1.94
CA SER A 33 18.98 -25.72 -0.61
C SER A 33 18.37 -24.86 0.52
N ASN A 34 18.22 -25.46 1.70
CA ASN A 34 17.90 -24.73 2.92
C ASN A 34 18.90 -23.59 3.19
N LEU A 35 20.18 -23.78 2.84
CA LEU A 35 21.21 -22.77 3.02
C LEU A 35 20.97 -21.54 2.11
N ASP A 36 20.48 -21.75 0.87
CA ASP A 36 20.17 -20.63 -0.04
C ASP A 36 19.03 -19.78 0.53
N ILE A 37 18.02 -20.44 1.10
CA ILE A 37 16.91 -19.76 1.77
C ILE A 37 17.43 -18.96 2.98
N GLU A 38 18.25 -19.59 3.86
CA GLU A 38 18.81 -18.92 5.03
C GLU A 38 19.66 -17.70 4.68
N LYS A 39 20.53 -17.81 3.67
CA LYS A 39 21.34 -16.68 3.21
C LYS A 39 20.46 -15.50 2.75
N ARG A 40 19.36 -15.78 2.04
CA ARG A 40 18.43 -14.75 1.61
C ARG A 40 17.63 -14.17 2.78
N VAL A 41 17.19 -14.98 3.75
CA VAL A 41 16.58 -14.54 5.00
C VAL A 41 17.51 -13.60 5.76
N ASN A 42 18.78 -13.99 5.91
CA ASN A 42 19.78 -13.17 6.61
C ASN A 42 20.00 -11.82 5.90
N LEU A 43 20.08 -11.81 4.57
CA LEU A 43 20.19 -10.57 3.80
C LEU A 43 18.98 -9.65 4.05
N ILE A 44 17.77 -10.17 3.99
CA ILE A 44 16.55 -9.37 4.22
C ILE A 44 16.53 -8.81 5.65
N ASN A 45 16.94 -9.60 6.63
CA ASN A 45 17.02 -9.15 8.02
C ASN A 45 18.09 -8.07 8.22
N SER A 46 19.25 -8.21 7.58
CA SER A 46 20.33 -7.22 7.63
C SER A 46 19.91 -5.88 7.02
N LEU A 47 19.07 -5.92 5.98
CA LEU A 47 18.58 -4.71 5.29
C LEU A 47 17.36 -4.08 5.97
N PHE A 48 16.38 -4.88 6.44
CA PHE A 48 15.04 -4.38 6.78
C PHE A 48 14.57 -4.73 8.20
N HIS A 49 15.38 -5.42 9.00
CA HIS A 49 15.06 -5.84 10.39
C HIS A 49 13.70 -6.55 10.51
N THR A 50 13.39 -7.44 9.57
CA THR A 50 12.14 -8.18 9.51
C THR A 50 12.12 -9.38 10.48
N GLN A 51 10.92 -9.81 10.90
CA GLN A 51 10.79 -11.02 11.69
C GLN A 51 10.90 -12.29 10.83
N ASN A 52 11.72 -13.24 11.28
CA ASN A 52 11.86 -14.54 10.63
C ASN A 52 10.63 -15.40 10.89
N GLY A 53 9.80 -15.59 9.86
CA GLY A 53 8.61 -16.45 9.93
C GLY A 53 8.60 -17.51 8.83
N LYS A 54 7.76 -18.53 9.00
CA LYS A 54 7.53 -19.57 7.97
C LYS A 54 7.08 -18.96 6.64
N GLU A 55 6.28 -17.91 6.70
CA GLU A 55 5.76 -17.21 5.52
C GLU A 55 6.87 -16.56 4.70
N LEU A 56 7.81 -15.87 5.37
CA LEU A 56 8.98 -15.28 4.72
C LEU A 56 9.81 -16.33 3.98
N ARG A 57 10.05 -17.49 4.59
CA ARG A 57 10.80 -18.58 3.95
C ARG A 57 10.12 -19.13 2.72
N LEU A 58 8.80 -19.29 2.74
CA LEU A 58 8.02 -19.72 1.58
C LEU A 58 8.05 -18.68 0.47
N GLN A 59 7.99 -17.41 0.81
CA GLN A 59 8.12 -16.31 -0.16
C GLN A 59 9.49 -16.30 -0.80
N ILE A 60 10.56 -16.47 -0.01
CA ILE A 60 11.95 -16.55 -0.49
C ILE A 60 12.13 -17.77 -1.41
N LEU A 61 11.60 -18.93 -1.03
CA LEU A 61 11.66 -20.12 -1.90
C LEU A 61 11.04 -19.84 -3.28
N ARG A 62 9.86 -19.21 -3.32
CA ARG A 62 9.22 -18.83 -4.59
C ARG A 62 10.10 -17.86 -5.39
N GLN A 63 10.69 -16.86 -4.73
CA GLN A 63 11.60 -15.91 -5.40
C GLN A 63 12.83 -16.61 -5.96
N LEU A 64 13.45 -17.56 -5.24
CA LEU A 64 14.61 -18.31 -5.73
C LEU A 64 14.25 -19.21 -6.93
N ILE A 65 13.04 -19.81 -6.93
CA ILE A 65 12.52 -20.54 -8.08
C ILE A 65 12.40 -19.62 -9.30
N ASP A 66 11.80 -18.44 -9.14
CA ASP A 66 11.66 -17.47 -10.21
C ASP A 66 13.02 -16.98 -10.72
N GLU A 67 13.99 -16.74 -9.82
CA GLU A 67 15.35 -16.34 -10.19
C GLU A 67 16.02 -17.37 -11.10
N ILE A 68 15.92 -18.67 -10.79
CA ILE A 68 16.46 -19.73 -11.66
C ILE A 68 15.75 -19.73 -13.02
N ILE A 69 14.42 -19.63 -13.03
CA ILE A 69 13.63 -19.60 -14.26
C ILE A 69 14.05 -18.41 -15.14
N ILE A 70 14.20 -17.22 -14.54
CA ILE A 70 14.66 -16.01 -15.23
C ILE A 70 16.07 -16.19 -15.79
N ILE A 71 17.00 -16.75 -15.01
CA ILE A 71 18.39 -16.96 -15.44
C ILE A 71 18.45 -17.97 -16.60
N ASN A 72 17.66 -19.03 -16.57
CA ASN A 72 17.58 -19.98 -17.70
C ASN A 72 17.09 -19.26 -18.98
N GLU A 73 16.10 -18.38 -18.89
CA GLU A 73 15.62 -17.60 -20.02
C GLU A 73 16.67 -16.61 -20.54
N VAL A 74 17.39 -15.96 -19.63
CA VAL A 74 18.52 -15.07 -19.95
C VAL A 74 19.58 -15.80 -20.76
N GLN A 75 19.93 -17.03 -20.36
CA GLN A 75 20.90 -17.88 -21.09
C GLN A 75 20.35 -18.24 -22.48
N ARG A 76 19.07 -18.63 -22.57
CA ARG A 76 18.40 -18.96 -23.83
C ARG A 76 18.39 -17.77 -24.80
N LEU A 77 18.17 -16.56 -24.31
CA LEU A 77 18.14 -15.33 -25.11
C LEU A 77 19.53 -14.70 -25.32
N ASN A 78 20.59 -15.26 -24.72
CA ASN A 78 21.96 -14.72 -24.74
C ASN A 78 22.03 -13.26 -24.30
N ILE A 79 21.23 -12.89 -23.28
CA ILE A 79 21.21 -11.56 -22.68
C ILE A 79 22.46 -11.41 -21.81
N LYS A 80 23.15 -10.26 -21.92
CA LYS A 80 24.36 -9.98 -21.16
C LYS A 80 24.14 -8.78 -20.25
N LEU A 81 24.81 -8.81 -19.11
CA LEU A 81 24.92 -7.71 -18.14
C LEU A 81 26.40 -7.50 -17.85
N SER A 82 26.85 -6.25 -17.92
CA SER A 82 28.22 -5.92 -17.55
C SER A 82 28.40 -5.83 -16.03
N ASP A 83 29.64 -6.01 -15.55
CA ASP A 83 29.93 -5.85 -14.13
C ASP A 83 29.77 -4.39 -13.68
N GLU A 84 29.98 -3.42 -14.58
CA GLU A 84 29.74 -2.01 -14.34
C GLU A 84 28.25 -1.73 -14.08
N GLU A 85 27.36 -2.16 -14.99
CA GLU A 85 25.89 -2.04 -14.80
C GLU A 85 25.44 -2.64 -13.46
N LEU A 86 25.99 -3.80 -13.07
CA LEU A 86 25.64 -4.46 -11.82
C LEU A 86 26.14 -3.65 -10.61
N ASN A 87 27.38 -3.16 -10.64
CA ASN A 87 27.92 -2.39 -9.52
C ASN A 87 27.17 -1.06 -9.35
N ASP A 88 26.89 -0.35 -10.44
CA ASP A 88 26.11 0.90 -10.40
C ASP A 88 24.71 0.67 -9.82
N ALA A 89 24.07 -0.44 -10.19
CA ALA A 89 22.75 -0.78 -9.63
C ALA A 89 22.81 -1.11 -8.14
N VAL A 90 23.87 -1.78 -7.67
CA VAL A 90 24.08 -2.06 -6.23
C VAL A 90 24.28 -0.76 -5.46
N VAL A 91 25.12 0.14 -5.96
CA VAL A 91 25.33 1.48 -5.37
C VAL A 91 24.02 2.25 -5.33
N SER A 92 23.31 2.33 -6.45
CA SER A 92 22.01 3.01 -6.55
C SER A 92 20.98 2.44 -5.59
N PHE A 93 20.89 1.11 -5.47
CA PHE A 93 19.99 0.46 -4.51
C PHE A 93 20.28 0.87 -3.07
N LEU A 94 21.56 0.81 -2.65
CA LEU A 94 21.96 1.13 -1.28
C LEU A 94 21.75 2.61 -0.97
N THR A 95 22.17 3.51 -1.86
CA THR A 95 22.05 4.96 -1.64
C THR A 95 20.59 5.43 -1.64
N GLN A 96 19.75 4.94 -2.54
CA GLN A 96 18.35 5.36 -2.64
C GLN A 96 17.48 4.74 -1.53
N SER A 97 17.67 3.44 -1.22
CA SER A 97 16.85 2.75 -0.23
C SER A 97 17.16 3.16 1.20
N PHE A 98 18.42 3.44 1.52
CA PHE A 98 18.88 3.74 2.88
C PHE A 98 19.34 5.18 3.06
N LYS A 99 19.29 6.01 2.00
CA LYS A 99 19.67 7.45 2.01
C LYS A 99 21.09 7.68 2.51
N ILE A 100 22.00 6.77 2.19
CA ILE A 100 23.43 6.85 2.49
C ILE A 100 24.20 7.44 1.31
N LYS A 101 25.39 8.00 1.55
CA LYS A 101 26.26 8.50 0.50
C LYS A 101 27.16 7.40 -0.05
N ASP A 102 27.67 7.61 -1.25
CA ASP A 102 28.53 6.63 -1.93
C ASP A 102 29.77 6.26 -1.11
N ASP A 103 30.37 7.22 -0.41
CA ASP A 103 31.54 7.04 0.45
C ASP A 103 31.24 6.31 1.78
N GLU A 104 29.98 6.17 2.16
CA GLU A 104 29.50 5.48 3.37
C GLU A 104 29.13 4.03 3.12
N ILE A 105 29.04 3.59 1.85
CA ILE A 105 28.54 2.25 1.47
C ILE A 105 29.32 1.12 2.12
N ASP A 106 30.67 1.16 2.05
CA ASP A 106 31.50 0.09 2.59
C ASP A 106 31.38 -0.04 4.11
N GLN A 107 31.21 1.07 4.81
CA GLN A 107 30.97 1.10 6.24
C GLN A 107 29.58 0.52 6.55
N TYR A 108 28.57 0.94 5.82
CA TYR A 108 27.19 0.48 5.99
C TYR A 108 27.06 -1.04 5.80
N ILE A 109 27.70 -1.60 4.75
CA ILE A 109 27.73 -3.04 4.50
C ILE A 109 28.33 -3.81 5.69
N LYS A 110 29.43 -3.31 6.25
CA LYS A 110 30.10 -3.94 7.40
C LYS A 110 29.27 -3.86 8.68
N GLU A 111 28.72 -2.69 8.99
CA GLU A 111 27.92 -2.45 10.20
C GLU A 111 26.64 -3.31 10.24
N HIS A 112 26.00 -3.51 9.08
CA HIS A 112 24.77 -4.28 8.98
C HIS A 112 25.00 -5.75 8.60
N ASN A 113 26.26 -6.21 8.49
CA ASN A 113 26.61 -7.57 8.06
C ASN A 113 25.91 -8.00 6.77
N ILE A 114 25.88 -7.11 5.77
CA ILE A 114 25.24 -7.38 4.48
C ILE A 114 26.09 -8.34 3.67
N ASP A 115 25.54 -9.49 3.27
CA ASP A 115 26.15 -10.40 2.31
C ASP A 115 26.04 -9.80 0.90
N LEU A 116 27.14 -9.14 0.48
CA LEU A 116 27.20 -8.43 -0.80
C LEU A 116 27.05 -9.37 -2.00
N ASP A 117 27.51 -10.61 -1.89
CA ASP A 117 27.39 -11.58 -2.99
C ASP A 117 25.93 -12.02 -3.19
N ILE A 118 25.20 -12.21 -2.11
CA ILE A 118 23.76 -12.52 -2.17
C ILE A 118 22.97 -11.31 -2.67
N LEU A 119 23.30 -10.10 -2.22
CA LEU A 119 22.69 -8.85 -2.70
C LEU A 119 22.95 -8.67 -4.21
N LYS A 120 24.20 -8.84 -4.66
CA LYS A 120 24.54 -8.76 -6.09
C LYS A 120 23.78 -9.78 -6.94
N LYS A 121 23.62 -11.01 -6.46
CA LYS A 121 22.84 -12.05 -7.17
C LYS A 121 21.39 -11.61 -7.35
N GLN A 122 20.77 -11.07 -6.31
CA GLN A 122 19.38 -10.59 -6.37
C GLN A 122 19.22 -9.42 -7.34
N ILE A 123 20.06 -8.40 -7.23
CA ILE A 123 20.05 -7.22 -8.12
C ILE A 123 20.33 -7.63 -9.56
N LYS A 124 21.29 -8.54 -9.78
CA LYS A 124 21.59 -9.09 -11.10
C LYS A 124 20.36 -9.73 -11.74
N CYS A 125 19.61 -10.54 -11.00
CA CYS A 125 18.40 -11.17 -11.52
C CYS A 125 17.34 -10.13 -11.88
N GLN A 126 17.14 -9.09 -11.05
CA GLN A 126 16.21 -8.00 -11.33
C GLN A 126 16.58 -7.22 -12.60
N LEU A 127 17.86 -6.88 -12.78
CA LEU A 127 18.33 -6.21 -13.99
C LEU A 127 18.13 -7.07 -15.24
N LEU A 128 18.46 -8.34 -15.14
CA LEU A 128 18.28 -9.28 -16.26
C LEU A 128 16.80 -9.49 -16.61
N TRP A 129 15.93 -9.52 -15.60
CA TRP A 129 14.48 -9.51 -15.81
C TRP A 129 14.02 -8.26 -16.56
N GLY A 130 14.52 -7.08 -16.16
CA GLY A 130 14.29 -5.82 -16.88
C GLY A 130 14.69 -5.93 -18.37
N LYS A 131 15.88 -6.48 -18.67
CA LYS A 131 16.35 -6.69 -20.05
C LYS A 131 15.49 -7.68 -20.84
N ILE A 132 14.93 -8.72 -20.19
CA ILE A 132 13.94 -9.62 -20.85
C ILE A 132 12.68 -8.82 -21.21
N ILE A 133 12.16 -8.01 -20.28
CA ILE A 133 10.98 -7.15 -20.51
C ILE A 133 11.24 -6.19 -21.67
N GLU A 134 12.37 -5.49 -21.66
CA GLU A 134 12.78 -4.58 -22.73
C GLU A 134 12.85 -5.27 -24.10
N THR A 135 13.29 -6.52 -24.13
CA THR A 135 13.47 -7.26 -25.39
C THR A 135 12.17 -7.92 -25.88
N ARG A 136 11.35 -8.47 -24.96
CA ARG A 136 10.21 -9.34 -25.32
C ARG A 136 8.85 -8.68 -25.16
N ILE A 137 8.75 -7.59 -24.42
CA ILE A 137 7.47 -6.95 -24.09
C ILE A 137 7.39 -5.55 -24.66
N VAL A 138 8.34 -4.70 -24.30
CA VAL A 138 8.34 -3.27 -24.66
C VAL A 138 8.11 -3.02 -26.15
N PRO A 139 8.76 -3.73 -27.11
CA PRO A 139 8.56 -3.48 -28.54
C PRO A 139 7.15 -3.79 -29.05
N PHE A 140 6.36 -4.55 -28.28
CA PHE A 140 5.01 -4.98 -28.65
C PHE A 140 3.91 -4.23 -27.89
N ILE A 141 4.27 -3.31 -26.98
CA ILE A 141 3.31 -2.45 -26.31
C ILE A 141 2.83 -1.40 -27.28
N ASN A 142 1.54 -1.45 -27.59
CA ASN A 142 0.85 -0.44 -28.37
C ASN A 142 -0.29 0.16 -27.52
N ILE A 143 -0.45 1.46 -27.56
CA ILE A 143 -1.52 2.19 -26.89
C ILE A 143 -2.37 2.84 -27.98
N SER A 144 -3.60 2.40 -28.10
CA SER A 144 -4.56 2.95 -29.07
C SER A 144 -5.22 4.22 -28.52
N ASP A 145 -5.63 5.12 -29.42
CA ASP A 145 -6.43 6.29 -29.06
C ASP A 145 -7.74 5.91 -28.36
N LYS A 146 -8.29 4.73 -28.69
CA LYS A 146 -9.47 4.20 -28.02
C LYS A 146 -9.20 3.93 -26.53
N GLU A 147 -8.09 3.28 -26.21
CA GLU A 147 -7.74 3.01 -24.78
C GLU A 147 -7.52 4.31 -24.01
N VAL A 148 -6.90 5.30 -24.62
CA VAL A 148 -6.73 6.62 -24.02
C VAL A 148 -8.08 7.30 -23.80
N ASN A 149 -8.98 7.23 -24.77
CA ASN A 149 -10.32 7.84 -24.66
C ASN A 149 -11.19 7.06 -23.66
N ASP A 150 -11.10 5.74 -23.62
CA ASP A 150 -11.79 4.91 -22.62
C ASP A 150 -11.28 5.21 -21.21
N ALA A 151 -9.97 5.39 -21.03
CA ALA A 151 -9.38 5.80 -19.77
C ALA A 151 -9.83 7.22 -19.38
N LYS A 152 -9.82 8.17 -20.31
CA LYS A 152 -10.39 9.50 -20.08
C LYS A 152 -11.86 9.43 -19.68
N GLY A 153 -12.67 8.67 -20.39
CA GLY A 153 -14.09 8.50 -20.08
C GLY A 153 -14.35 7.78 -18.75
N GLN A 154 -13.43 6.96 -18.28
CA GLN A 154 -13.46 6.41 -16.91
C GLN A 154 -13.12 7.48 -15.86
N ILE A 155 -12.12 8.31 -16.19
CA ILE A 155 -11.67 9.47 -15.41
C ILE A 155 -12.78 10.53 -15.30
N GLU A 156 -13.56 10.74 -16.36
CA GLU A 156 -14.65 11.73 -16.42
C GLU A 156 -15.94 11.25 -15.74
N LYS A 157 -16.03 9.98 -15.32
CA LYS A 157 -17.16 9.54 -14.50
C LYS A 157 -17.12 10.22 -13.15
N PRO A 158 -18.23 10.83 -12.72
CA PRO A 158 -18.27 11.47 -11.43
C PRO A 158 -18.05 10.45 -10.31
N ASP A 159 -17.19 10.80 -9.38
CA ASP A 159 -17.06 10.08 -8.11
C ASP A 159 -18.11 10.60 -7.13
N TYR A 160 -18.77 9.68 -6.44
CA TYR A 160 -19.75 10.03 -5.40
C TYR A 160 -19.21 9.61 -4.04
N LEU A 161 -19.08 10.57 -3.13
CA LEU A 161 -18.89 10.31 -1.70
C LEU A 161 -20.26 10.27 -1.04
N ILE A 162 -20.56 9.16 -0.41
CA ILE A 162 -21.82 8.96 0.31
C ILE A 162 -21.50 8.85 1.81
N THR A 163 -22.05 9.78 2.58
CA THR A 163 -22.08 9.70 4.04
C THR A 163 -23.41 9.08 4.45
N PHE A 164 -23.35 8.01 5.21
CA PHE A 164 -24.56 7.30 5.66
C PHE A 164 -24.47 6.87 7.12
N GLN A 165 -25.63 6.71 7.72
CA GLN A 165 -25.80 5.97 8.97
C GLN A 165 -26.18 4.54 8.63
N GLU A 166 -25.48 3.57 9.21
CA GLU A 166 -25.73 2.16 9.05
C GLU A 166 -26.21 1.56 10.36
N PHE A 167 -27.36 0.90 10.31
CA PHE A 167 -27.97 0.17 11.42
C PHE A 167 -27.78 -1.32 11.16
N ILE A 168 -26.98 -1.97 12.00
CA ILE A 168 -26.58 -3.38 11.85
C ILE A 168 -27.34 -4.23 12.85
N ILE A 169 -28.07 -5.21 12.36
CA ILE A 169 -28.77 -6.24 13.14
C ILE A 169 -27.93 -7.51 13.04
N PRO A 170 -27.29 -7.97 14.14
CA PRO A 170 -26.25 -8.99 14.11
C PRO A 170 -26.78 -10.44 14.11
N ASP A 171 -27.97 -10.69 13.59
CA ASP A 171 -28.53 -12.04 13.45
C ASP A 171 -29.30 -12.19 12.14
N GLN A 172 -28.97 -13.23 11.36
CA GLN A 172 -29.69 -13.54 10.12
C GLN A 172 -31.13 -14.03 10.34
N LYS A 173 -31.49 -14.46 11.56
CA LYS A 173 -32.87 -14.88 11.89
C LYS A 173 -33.78 -13.69 12.10
N ASP A 174 -33.27 -12.51 12.34
CA ASP A 174 -34.03 -11.30 12.68
C ASP A 174 -34.43 -10.49 11.45
N LYS A 175 -34.79 -11.16 10.33
CA LYS A 175 -35.22 -10.49 9.11
C LYS A 175 -36.44 -9.61 9.34
N SER A 176 -37.39 -10.05 10.14
CA SER A 176 -38.59 -9.27 10.46
C SER A 176 -38.29 -8.00 11.24
N MET A 177 -37.34 -8.06 12.19
CA MET A 177 -36.84 -6.90 12.90
C MET A 177 -36.17 -5.89 11.94
N ALA A 178 -35.43 -6.39 10.95
CA ALA A 178 -34.78 -5.54 9.95
C ALA A 178 -35.80 -4.84 9.05
N GLU A 179 -36.85 -5.56 8.62
CA GLU A 179 -37.97 -4.99 7.83
C GLU A 179 -38.76 -3.95 8.61
N ASP A 180 -39.03 -4.19 9.89
CA ASP A 180 -39.77 -3.26 10.76
C ASP A 180 -38.94 -2.02 11.06
N LEU A 181 -37.63 -2.18 11.28
CA LEU A 181 -36.69 -1.05 11.45
C LEU A 181 -36.63 -0.20 10.18
N ALA A 182 -36.52 -0.82 9.00
CA ALA A 182 -36.47 -0.10 7.74
C ALA A 182 -37.77 0.70 7.50
N LYS A 183 -38.94 0.15 7.87
CA LYS A 183 -40.24 0.86 7.81
C LYS A 183 -40.27 2.04 8.79
N LYS A 184 -39.80 1.82 10.03
CA LYS A 184 -39.75 2.91 11.03
C LYS A 184 -38.88 4.07 10.56
N LEU A 185 -37.67 3.78 10.06
CA LEU A 185 -36.76 4.78 9.57
C LEU A 185 -37.32 5.57 8.37
N ARG A 186 -38.07 4.92 7.45
CA ARG A 186 -38.69 5.59 6.31
C ARG A 186 -39.87 6.51 6.71
N ASN A 187 -40.52 6.24 7.84
CA ASN A 187 -41.69 6.99 8.30
C ASN A 187 -41.36 8.02 9.41
N SER A 188 -40.09 8.14 9.80
CA SER A 188 -39.64 9.01 10.89
C SER A 188 -38.63 10.04 10.38
N ASP A 189 -38.95 11.33 10.54
CA ASP A 189 -37.99 12.42 10.25
C ASP A 189 -36.99 12.68 11.40
N ASN A 190 -37.13 12.00 12.54
CA ASN A 190 -36.32 12.22 13.71
C ASN A 190 -35.10 11.30 13.76
N ASP A 191 -34.04 11.76 14.44
CA ASP A 191 -32.86 10.97 14.76
C ASP A 191 -33.24 9.75 15.61
N PHE A 192 -33.31 8.59 14.96
CA PHE A 192 -33.60 7.33 15.63
C PHE A 192 -32.35 6.85 16.37
N ILE A 193 -32.46 6.69 17.69
CA ILE A 193 -31.43 6.07 18.51
C ILE A 193 -31.77 4.60 18.67
N PRO A 194 -30.94 3.70 18.14
CA PRO A 194 -31.23 2.26 18.24
C PRO A 194 -30.98 1.71 19.65
N GLU A 195 -31.84 0.78 20.06
CA GLU A 195 -31.64 -0.02 21.26
C GLU A 195 -30.91 -1.34 20.92
N PRO A 196 -30.14 -1.91 21.87
CA PRO A 196 -29.54 -3.23 21.66
C PRO A 196 -30.60 -4.29 21.23
N PRO A 197 -30.27 -5.21 20.32
CA PRO A 197 -28.94 -5.53 19.79
C PRO A 197 -28.49 -4.72 18.55
N ILE A 198 -29.27 -3.74 18.10
CA ILE A 198 -28.98 -2.93 16.91
C ILE A 198 -27.76 -2.05 17.16
N LYS A 199 -26.76 -2.16 16.30
CA LYS A 199 -25.57 -1.28 16.33
C LYS A 199 -25.71 -0.21 15.25
N MET A 200 -25.31 1.02 15.60
CA MET A 200 -25.30 2.12 14.64
C MET A 200 -23.86 2.59 14.44
N ARG A 201 -23.53 2.87 13.18
CA ARG A 201 -22.29 3.57 12.83
C ARG A 201 -22.56 4.60 11.73
N LYS A 202 -21.74 5.63 11.70
CA LYS A 202 -21.70 6.58 10.58
C LYS A 202 -20.43 6.31 9.79
N ALA A 203 -20.51 6.34 8.47
CA ALA A 203 -19.37 6.16 7.58
C ALA A 203 -19.52 7.01 6.32
N THR A 204 -18.39 7.49 5.81
CA THR A 204 -18.30 8.12 4.49
C THR A 204 -17.46 7.23 3.59
N VAL A 205 -17.95 6.97 2.39
CA VAL A 205 -17.33 6.04 1.44
C VAL A 205 -17.38 6.60 0.03
N ASN A 206 -16.36 6.26 -0.76
CA ASN A 206 -16.44 6.48 -2.21
C ASN A 206 -17.21 5.31 -2.85
N LEU A 207 -18.33 5.62 -3.52
CA LEU A 207 -19.21 4.64 -4.12
C LEU A 207 -18.48 3.76 -5.16
N ASN A 208 -17.53 4.34 -5.90
CA ASN A 208 -16.77 3.61 -6.93
C ASN A 208 -15.77 2.60 -6.34
N GLN A 209 -15.37 2.77 -5.07
CA GLN A 209 -14.47 1.85 -4.35
C GLN A 209 -15.21 0.74 -3.60
N LEU A 210 -16.52 0.90 -3.38
CA LEU A 210 -17.34 -0.13 -2.75
C LEU A 210 -17.60 -1.31 -3.69
N LYS A 211 -17.73 -2.50 -3.08
CA LYS A 211 -18.09 -3.75 -3.77
C LYS A 211 -19.20 -4.47 -3.04
N GLY A 212 -19.90 -5.36 -3.76
CA GLY A 212 -20.91 -6.24 -3.17
C GLY A 212 -22.25 -5.58 -2.87
N ASN A 213 -23.01 -6.18 -1.93
CA ASN A 213 -24.38 -5.82 -1.68
C ASN A 213 -24.59 -4.38 -1.19
N LEU A 214 -23.64 -3.86 -0.42
CA LEU A 214 -23.71 -2.48 0.08
C LEU A 214 -23.56 -1.46 -1.06
N ARG A 215 -22.68 -1.70 -2.03
CA ARG A 215 -22.59 -0.86 -3.23
C ARG A 215 -23.94 -0.82 -3.97
N ASN A 216 -24.49 -2.00 -4.26
CA ASN A 216 -25.77 -2.11 -4.98
C ASN A 216 -26.91 -1.41 -4.22
N ALA A 217 -26.87 -1.45 -2.90
CA ALA A 217 -27.87 -0.81 -2.05
C ALA A 217 -27.75 0.72 -2.03
N LEU A 218 -26.56 1.27 -2.17
CA LEU A 218 -26.30 2.72 -2.16
C LEU A 218 -26.37 3.35 -3.56
N GLU A 219 -26.28 2.53 -4.61
CA GLU A 219 -26.34 3.00 -5.99
C GLU A 219 -27.71 3.62 -6.31
N GLY A 220 -27.71 4.84 -6.81
CA GLY A 220 -28.92 5.59 -7.17
C GLY A 220 -29.66 6.27 -6.01
N LEU A 221 -29.19 6.11 -4.75
CA LEU A 221 -29.80 6.81 -3.61
C LEU A 221 -29.37 8.28 -3.57
N GLU A 222 -30.28 9.11 -3.03
CA GLU A 222 -30.03 10.52 -2.76
C GLU A 222 -30.04 10.78 -1.24
N THR A 223 -29.64 12.00 -0.85
CA THR A 223 -29.65 12.44 0.54
C THR A 223 -31.06 12.29 1.15
N GLY A 224 -31.14 11.59 2.29
CA GLY A 224 -32.38 11.26 2.98
C GLY A 224 -32.94 9.88 2.65
N ASP A 225 -32.49 9.25 1.57
CA ASP A 225 -32.98 7.92 1.18
C ASP A 225 -32.52 6.82 2.15
N ILE A 226 -33.34 5.77 2.22
CA ILE A 226 -33.11 4.61 3.07
C ILE A 226 -33.14 3.35 2.24
N ALA A 227 -32.06 2.60 2.25
CA ALA A 227 -31.96 1.28 1.64
C ALA A 227 -31.92 0.16 2.69
N GLY A 228 -32.34 -0.99 2.28
CA GLY A 228 -32.33 -2.20 3.09
C GLY A 228 -33.73 -2.73 3.45
N PRO A 229 -33.76 -3.88 4.14
CA PRO A 229 -32.60 -4.57 4.70
C PRO A 229 -31.66 -5.21 3.65
N VAL A 230 -30.36 -4.96 3.79
CA VAL A 230 -29.29 -5.54 2.98
C VAL A 230 -28.71 -6.73 3.74
N SER A 231 -28.66 -7.91 3.11
CA SER A 231 -28.11 -9.10 3.74
C SER A 231 -26.58 -8.98 3.83
N LEU A 232 -26.03 -9.21 5.03
CA LEU A 232 -24.61 -9.34 5.33
C LEU A 232 -24.27 -10.80 5.62
N SER A 233 -22.98 -11.10 5.80
CA SER A 233 -22.51 -12.43 6.25
C SER A 233 -23.10 -12.82 7.61
N GLU A 234 -23.27 -11.84 8.50
CA GLU A 234 -23.76 -12.02 9.88
C GLU A 234 -24.88 -11.01 10.18
N GLY A 235 -26.06 -11.21 9.56
CA GLY A 235 -27.24 -10.37 9.84
C GLY A 235 -27.69 -9.47 8.69
N TYR A 236 -28.24 -8.31 9.05
CA TYR A 236 -28.80 -7.34 8.10
C TYR A 236 -28.28 -5.93 8.37
N SER A 237 -28.19 -5.15 7.30
CA SER A 237 -27.87 -3.73 7.36
C SER A 237 -29.01 -2.90 6.76
N ILE A 238 -29.36 -1.79 7.42
CA ILE A 238 -30.20 -0.73 6.88
C ILE A 238 -29.33 0.52 6.83
N VAL A 239 -29.34 1.22 5.71
CA VAL A 239 -28.55 2.43 5.51
C VAL A 239 -29.47 3.63 5.26
N LYS A 240 -29.19 4.74 5.93
CA LYS A 240 -29.81 6.06 5.71
C LYS A 240 -28.75 6.99 5.16
N VAL A 241 -28.93 7.49 3.95
CA VAL A 241 -28.02 8.46 3.34
C VAL A 241 -28.16 9.81 4.03
N ILE A 242 -27.05 10.32 4.57
CA ILE A 242 -27.00 11.61 5.26
C ILE A 242 -26.56 12.71 4.31
N ASP A 243 -25.56 12.43 3.47
CA ASP A 243 -25.03 13.39 2.49
C ASP A 243 -24.50 12.62 1.29
N LYS A 244 -24.64 13.21 0.09
CA LYS A 244 -24.09 12.69 -1.16
C LYS A 244 -23.41 13.84 -1.89
N VAL A 245 -22.10 13.73 -2.03
CA VAL A 245 -21.27 14.71 -2.70
C VAL A 245 -20.72 14.14 -3.99
N GLN A 246 -21.00 14.80 -5.09
CA GLN A 246 -20.36 14.52 -6.36
C GLN A 246 -19.00 15.23 -6.38
N LEU A 247 -17.92 14.48 -6.60
CA LEU A 247 -16.60 15.03 -6.79
C LEU A 247 -16.24 15.04 -8.28
N ASP A 248 -15.71 16.17 -8.71
CA ASP A 248 -15.07 16.26 -10.01
C ASP A 248 -13.73 15.50 -9.96
N HIS A 249 -13.46 14.73 -11.00
CA HIS A 249 -12.20 14.01 -11.13
C HIS A 249 -11.00 14.96 -11.11
N ALA A 250 -11.11 16.14 -11.75
CA ALA A 250 -10.04 17.13 -11.73
C ALA A 250 -9.69 17.58 -10.31
N LEU A 251 -10.69 17.70 -9.43
CA LEU A 251 -10.47 18.01 -8.01
C LEU A 251 -9.82 16.84 -7.28
N LEU A 252 -10.24 15.60 -7.55
CA LEU A 252 -9.64 14.40 -6.93
C LEU A 252 -8.16 14.23 -7.26
N GLU A 253 -7.75 14.58 -8.48
CA GLU A 253 -6.34 14.54 -8.91
C GLU A 253 -5.55 15.78 -8.51
N SER A 254 -6.21 16.81 -8.00
CA SER A 254 -5.55 18.03 -7.55
C SER A 254 -4.67 17.76 -6.33
N ALA A 255 -3.52 18.42 -6.30
CA ALA A 255 -2.67 18.48 -5.12
C ALA A 255 -3.09 19.66 -4.25
N LEU A 256 -3.48 19.39 -3.01
CA LEU A 256 -3.82 20.38 -2.01
C LEU A 256 -2.58 20.75 -1.22
N LYS A 257 -2.27 22.04 -1.14
CA LYS A 257 -1.25 22.56 -0.24
C LYS A 257 -1.92 22.97 1.07
N LEU A 258 -1.56 22.28 2.15
CA LEU A 258 -2.20 22.39 3.44
C LEU A 258 -1.22 22.83 4.52
N LYS A 259 -1.71 23.65 5.48
CA LYS A 259 -1.06 23.87 6.78
C LYS A 259 -1.93 23.27 7.87
N GLN A 260 -1.33 22.54 8.80
CA GLN A 260 -2.06 21.81 9.83
C GLN A 260 -1.49 22.05 11.21
N VAL A 261 -2.39 22.27 12.19
CA VAL A 261 -2.12 22.19 13.62
C VAL A 261 -2.91 21.03 14.21
N VAL A 262 -2.27 20.23 15.06
CA VAL A 262 -2.89 19.06 15.71
C VAL A 262 -2.84 19.25 17.21
N VAL A 263 -4.00 19.17 17.86
CA VAL A 263 -4.17 19.38 19.30
C VAL A 263 -5.10 18.33 19.91
N LYS A 264 -5.21 18.33 21.24
CA LYS A 264 -6.26 17.56 21.92
C LYS A 264 -7.62 18.24 21.71
N SER A 265 -8.68 17.44 21.54
CA SER A 265 -10.05 17.97 21.26
C SER A 265 -10.62 18.89 22.33
N SER A 266 -10.02 18.96 23.53
CA SER A 266 -10.47 19.78 24.66
C SER A 266 -9.84 21.17 24.69
N GLU A 267 -8.98 21.54 23.73
CA GLU A 267 -8.35 22.87 23.74
C GLU A 267 -9.26 23.93 23.13
N SER A 268 -9.64 24.95 23.95
CA SER A 268 -10.47 26.08 23.51
C SER A 268 -9.77 27.07 22.57
N SER A 269 -8.43 27.05 22.54
CA SER A 269 -7.61 27.91 21.65
C SER A 269 -7.81 27.63 20.15
N LEU A 270 -8.45 26.52 19.79
CA LEU A 270 -8.85 26.24 18.41
C LEU A 270 -9.95 27.15 17.89
N ASP A 271 -10.93 27.46 18.75
CA ASP A 271 -12.04 28.36 18.42
C ASP A 271 -11.52 29.79 18.26
N ASP A 272 -10.57 30.20 19.12
CA ASP A 272 -9.89 31.49 19.01
C ASP A 272 -9.13 31.66 17.69
N LEU A 273 -8.55 30.59 17.15
CA LEU A 273 -7.87 30.63 15.83
C LEU A 273 -8.86 30.81 14.69
N LYS A 274 -10.05 30.20 14.75
CA LYS A 274 -11.10 30.30 13.73
C LYS A 274 -11.76 31.69 13.70
N GLU A 275 -11.89 32.34 14.85
CA GLU A 275 -12.52 33.64 14.95
C GLU A 275 -11.66 34.79 14.41
N GLN A 276 -10.37 34.55 14.22
CA GLN A 276 -9.45 35.54 13.67
C GLN A 276 -9.48 35.53 12.14
N LYS A 277 -9.11 36.66 11.50
CA LYS A 277 -8.90 36.72 10.04
C LYS A 277 -7.60 35.98 9.68
N VAL A 278 -7.71 34.68 9.50
CA VAL A 278 -6.59 33.79 9.20
C VAL A 278 -6.47 33.59 7.69
N ASN A 279 -5.24 33.54 7.20
CA ASN A 279 -4.88 33.11 5.86
C ASN A 279 -3.56 32.35 5.90
N CYS A 280 -3.15 31.80 4.77
CA CYS A 280 -1.93 30.99 4.71
C CYS A 280 -0.63 31.72 5.08
N LEU A 281 -0.59 33.04 4.95
CA LEU A 281 0.60 33.85 5.27
C LEU A 281 0.74 34.09 6.77
N ASN A 282 -0.37 34.21 7.51
CA ASN A 282 -0.37 34.53 8.94
C ASN A 282 -0.71 33.33 9.85
N PHE A 283 -1.08 32.19 9.28
CA PHE A 283 -1.51 31.00 10.03
C PHE A 283 -0.48 30.56 11.08
N ASP A 284 0.81 30.48 10.71
CA ASP A 284 1.88 30.05 11.60
C ASP A 284 2.04 31.02 12.78
N LYS A 285 2.06 32.32 12.49
CA LYS A 285 2.19 33.37 13.53
C LYS A 285 1.03 33.38 14.50
N LEU A 286 -0.19 33.16 14.00
CA LEU A 286 -1.39 33.14 14.85
C LEU A 286 -1.41 31.87 15.71
N ALA A 287 -1.00 30.71 15.16
CA ALA A 287 -0.85 29.49 15.92
C ALA A 287 0.18 29.65 17.05
N ASP A 288 1.33 30.27 16.77
CA ASP A 288 2.37 30.55 17.77
C ASP A 288 1.86 31.51 18.88
N ASN A 289 1.15 32.58 18.52
CA ASN A 289 0.57 33.52 19.46
C ASN A 289 -0.41 32.87 20.43
N LEU A 290 -1.16 31.88 19.95
CA LEU A 290 -2.11 31.10 20.74
C LEU A 290 -1.45 29.92 21.48
N LYS A 291 -0.11 29.80 21.40
CA LYS A 291 0.68 28.71 22.00
C LYS A 291 0.25 27.31 21.52
N LEU A 292 -0.27 27.22 20.31
CA LEU A 292 -0.56 25.97 19.64
C LEU A 292 0.74 25.30 19.15
N PRO A 293 0.74 23.98 18.90
CA PRO A 293 1.88 23.31 18.29
C PRO A 293 2.23 23.93 16.93
N ASN A 294 3.52 23.91 16.57
CA ASN A 294 3.99 24.44 15.30
C ASN A 294 3.20 23.85 14.13
N ALA A 295 2.73 24.71 13.26
CA ALA A 295 2.02 24.30 12.07
C ALA A 295 2.94 23.51 11.14
N LYS A 296 2.41 22.44 10.56
CA LYS A 296 3.11 21.65 9.54
C LYS A 296 2.50 21.96 8.18
N GLU A 297 3.37 22.32 7.23
CA GLU A 297 2.99 22.48 5.83
C GLU A 297 3.30 21.19 5.06
N PHE A 298 2.37 20.75 4.22
CA PHE A 298 2.54 19.58 3.37
C PHE A 298 1.64 19.68 2.14
N GLU A 299 1.95 18.89 1.13
CA GLU A 299 1.17 18.75 -0.10
C GLU A 299 0.65 17.33 -0.19
N ILE A 300 -0.63 17.15 -0.51
CA ILE A 300 -1.29 15.85 -0.62
C ILE A 300 -2.33 15.88 -1.73
N LYS A 301 -2.46 14.79 -2.49
CA LYS A 301 -3.54 14.68 -3.46
C LYS A 301 -4.89 14.55 -2.74
N MET A 302 -5.92 15.18 -3.29
CA MET A 302 -7.28 15.11 -2.75
C MET A 302 -7.75 13.67 -2.58
N ARG A 303 -7.45 12.78 -3.55
CA ARG A 303 -7.81 11.35 -3.52
C ARG A 303 -7.16 10.55 -2.38
N ASP A 304 -6.00 10.99 -1.88
CA ASP A 304 -5.25 10.30 -0.82
C ASP A 304 -5.74 10.68 0.57
N LEU A 305 -6.62 11.67 0.68
CA LEU A 305 -7.31 12.00 1.92
C LEU A 305 -8.37 10.93 2.24
N ASN A 306 -8.68 10.79 3.53
CA ASN A 306 -9.84 9.98 3.91
C ASN A 306 -11.14 10.59 3.36
N PRO A 307 -12.21 9.79 3.13
CA PRO A 307 -13.44 10.29 2.51
C PRO A 307 -14.09 11.45 3.26
N ASP A 308 -14.04 11.50 4.59
CA ASP A 308 -14.60 12.61 5.38
C ASP A 308 -13.86 13.92 5.11
N LEU A 309 -12.53 13.88 5.00
CA LEU A 309 -11.73 15.04 4.61
C LEU A 309 -11.95 15.44 3.14
N GLN A 310 -12.16 14.48 2.25
CA GLN A 310 -12.52 14.77 0.86
C GLN A 310 -13.86 15.55 0.78
N VAL A 311 -14.87 15.15 1.57
CA VAL A 311 -16.15 15.90 1.67
C VAL A 311 -15.93 17.31 2.20
N LEU A 312 -15.10 17.45 3.25
CA LEU A 312 -14.81 18.76 3.82
C LEU A 312 -14.10 19.67 2.80
N PHE A 313 -12.99 19.21 2.23
CA PHE A 313 -12.21 20.01 1.29
C PHE A 313 -12.89 20.25 -0.06
N SER A 314 -13.85 19.42 -0.46
CA SER A 314 -14.66 19.69 -1.67
C SER A 314 -15.54 20.94 -1.55
N LYS A 315 -15.82 21.39 -0.33
CA LYS A 315 -16.67 22.53 0.01
C LYS A 315 -15.87 23.70 0.56
N THR A 316 -14.54 23.61 0.61
CA THR A 316 -13.64 24.56 1.26
C THR A 316 -12.95 25.44 0.21
N GLU A 317 -12.93 26.74 0.41
CA GLU A 317 -12.20 27.68 -0.43
C GLU A 317 -10.75 27.87 0.02
N VAL A 318 -9.89 28.37 -0.88
CA VAL A 318 -8.50 28.69 -0.53
C VAL A 318 -8.48 29.82 0.54
N ASN A 319 -7.65 29.65 1.54
CA ASN A 319 -7.57 30.43 2.79
C ASN A 319 -8.71 30.18 3.80
N GLU A 320 -9.47 29.12 3.64
CA GLU A 320 -10.39 28.67 4.68
C GLU A 320 -9.78 27.60 5.57
N ILE A 321 -10.25 27.55 6.82
CA ILE A 321 -9.87 26.54 7.82
C ILE A 321 -10.94 25.47 7.92
N VAL A 322 -10.50 24.22 7.85
CA VAL A 322 -11.32 23.03 8.13
C VAL A 322 -10.92 22.46 9.48
N GLU A 323 -11.91 22.14 10.27
CA GLU A 323 -11.69 21.37 11.49
C GLU A 323 -12.13 19.93 11.30
N PHE A 324 -11.22 19.01 11.61
CA PHE A 324 -11.50 17.58 11.61
C PHE A 324 -11.21 17.00 12.99
N ARG A 325 -12.22 16.39 13.62
CA ARG A 325 -12.10 15.76 14.95
C ARG A 325 -12.17 14.25 14.81
N GLU A 326 -11.19 13.58 15.38
CA GLU A 326 -11.12 12.14 15.43
C GLU A 326 -10.72 11.70 16.85
N ASN A 327 -11.61 11.00 17.54
CA ASN A 327 -11.42 10.59 18.93
C ASN A 327 -11.08 11.78 19.84
N SER A 328 -9.88 11.76 20.45
CA SER A 328 -9.38 12.80 21.34
C SER A 328 -8.50 13.86 20.66
N ILE A 329 -8.41 13.82 19.31
CA ILE A 329 -7.55 14.71 18.52
C ILE A 329 -8.41 15.61 17.65
N ALA A 330 -8.07 16.90 17.63
CA ALA A 330 -8.61 17.87 16.68
C ALA A 330 -7.49 18.36 15.75
N ARG A 331 -7.79 18.42 14.47
CA ARG A 331 -6.91 18.92 13.42
C ARG A 331 -7.54 20.16 12.82
N LEU A 332 -6.84 21.29 12.89
CA LEU A 332 -7.17 22.47 12.12
C LEU A 332 -6.28 22.51 10.87
N MET A 333 -6.90 22.51 9.71
CA MET A 333 -6.21 22.50 8.42
C MET A 333 -6.62 23.72 7.60
N MET A 334 -5.63 24.50 7.18
CA MET A 334 -5.79 25.64 6.29
C MET A 334 -5.52 25.18 4.85
N LEU A 335 -6.48 25.39 3.96
CA LEU A 335 -6.28 25.17 2.52
C LEU A 335 -5.54 26.37 1.92
N CYS A 336 -4.29 26.16 1.52
CA CYS A 336 -3.44 27.23 1.02
C CYS A 336 -3.43 27.35 -0.50
N ASP A 337 -3.52 26.25 -1.20
CA ASP A 337 -3.51 26.23 -2.67
C ASP A 337 -4.12 24.93 -3.20
N ILE A 338 -4.68 24.97 -4.39
CA ILE A 338 -5.18 23.82 -5.15
C ILE A 338 -4.48 23.82 -6.50
N LYS A 339 -3.52 22.94 -6.65
CA LYS A 339 -2.86 22.72 -7.94
C LYS A 339 -3.68 21.71 -8.73
N SER A 340 -4.50 22.18 -9.64
CA SER A 340 -5.27 21.29 -10.52
C SER A 340 -4.31 20.53 -11.44
N ASN A 341 -4.40 19.22 -11.38
CA ASN A 341 -3.73 18.32 -12.29
C ASN A 341 -4.76 17.94 -13.36
N THR A 342 -4.87 18.75 -14.42
CA THR A 342 -5.63 18.33 -15.61
C THR A 342 -4.94 17.09 -16.14
N ALA A 343 -5.67 15.96 -16.21
CA ALA A 343 -5.14 14.70 -16.71
C ALA A 343 -4.54 14.90 -18.10
N ASP A 344 -3.23 15.11 -18.16
CA ASP A 344 -2.51 15.23 -19.40
C ASP A 344 -2.66 13.92 -20.16
N THR A 345 -3.04 14.01 -21.42
CA THR A 345 -3.16 12.85 -22.31
C THR A 345 -1.90 12.00 -22.30
N GLU A 346 -0.75 12.64 -22.14
CA GLU A 346 0.54 11.95 -22.09
C GLU A 346 0.73 11.21 -20.76
N ALA A 347 0.29 11.78 -19.64
CA ALA A 347 0.30 11.10 -18.35
C ALA A 347 -0.60 9.86 -18.36
N ILE A 348 -1.79 9.93 -18.96
CA ILE A 348 -2.69 8.78 -19.13
C ILE A 348 -2.03 7.71 -20.01
N LYS A 349 -1.42 8.09 -21.12
CA LYS A 349 -0.70 7.15 -21.98
C LYS A 349 0.44 6.44 -21.21
N GLN A 350 1.19 7.21 -20.43
CA GLN A 350 2.28 6.66 -19.62
C GLN A 350 1.77 5.67 -18.57
N GLU A 351 0.64 5.97 -17.94
CA GLU A 351 0.01 5.06 -16.97
C GLU A 351 -0.45 3.75 -17.66
N ILE A 352 -1.16 3.85 -18.79
CA ILE A 352 -1.56 2.68 -19.58
C ILE A 352 -0.34 1.86 -20.02
N TYR A 353 0.73 2.53 -20.42
CA TYR A 353 1.98 1.88 -20.81
C TYR A 353 2.57 1.05 -19.66
N GLN A 354 2.69 1.64 -18.47
CA GLN A 354 3.21 0.95 -17.30
C GLN A 354 2.32 -0.24 -16.87
N GLN A 355 1.00 -0.04 -16.90
CA GLN A 355 0.05 -1.12 -16.60
C GLN A 355 0.18 -2.30 -17.60
N LYS A 356 0.30 -2.00 -18.89
CA LYS A 356 0.50 -3.04 -19.92
C LYS A 356 1.80 -3.80 -19.73
N ILE A 357 2.91 -3.09 -19.45
CA ILE A 357 4.19 -3.74 -19.14
C ILE A 357 4.03 -4.68 -17.95
N MET A 358 3.45 -4.20 -16.86
CA MET A 358 3.26 -5.00 -15.65
C MET A 358 2.42 -6.26 -15.91
N ILE A 359 1.29 -6.12 -16.60
CA ILE A 359 0.41 -7.24 -16.94
C ILE A 359 1.14 -8.26 -17.83
N GLN A 360 1.78 -7.80 -18.91
CA GLN A 360 2.48 -8.67 -19.85
C GLN A 360 3.70 -9.34 -19.21
N SER A 361 4.40 -8.65 -18.32
CA SER A 361 5.54 -9.21 -17.58
C SER A 361 5.09 -10.32 -16.63
N ASN A 362 3.98 -10.14 -15.93
CA ASN A 362 3.41 -11.17 -15.06
C ASN A 362 2.95 -12.38 -15.87
N LEU A 363 2.28 -12.17 -17.01
CA LEU A 363 1.86 -13.25 -17.91
C LEU A 363 3.07 -14.02 -18.47
N LEU A 364 4.13 -13.31 -18.86
CA LEU A 364 5.37 -13.94 -19.34
C LEU A 364 6.01 -14.80 -18.25
N LEU A 365 6.12 -14.27 -17.01
CA LEU A 365 6.69 -15.02 -15.89
C LEU A 365 5.84 -16.25 -15.55
N ASP A 366 4.52 -16.12 -15.57
CA ASP A 366 3.61 -17.25 -15.33
C ASP A 366 3.71 -18.32 -16.42
N ASP A 367 3.90 -17.93 -17.68
CA ASP A 367 4.16 -18.86 -18.78
C ASP A 367 5.50 -19.60 -18.60
N MET A 368 6.55 -18.85 -18.24
CA MET A 368 7.85 -19.42 -17.93
C MET A 368 7.79 -20.40 -16.74
N ARG A 369 7.04 -20.10 -15.68
CA ARG A 369 6.80 -21.00 -14.53
C ARG A 369 6.10 -22.29 -14.95
N LYS A 370 5.08 -22.22 -15.82
CA LYS A 370 4.35 -23.39 -16.33
C LYS A 370 5.24 -24.32 -17.16
N ASN A 371 6.21 -23.77 -17.85
CA ASN A 371 7.15 -24.51 -18.71
C ASN A 371 8.38 -25.02 -17.95
N ALA A 372 8.60 -24.58 -16.71
CA ALA A 372 9.72 -25.03 -15.87
C ALA A 372 9.40 -26.36 -15.18
N ALA A 373 10.38 -27.25 -15.13
CA ALA A 373 10.30 -28.47 -14.34
C ALA A 373 10.67 -28.16 -12.89
N VAL A 374 9.66 -27.99 -12.02
CA VAL A 374 9.86 -27.72 -10.59
C VAL A 374 9.46 -28.96 -9.76
N SER A 375 10.38 -29.49 -8.98
CA SER A 375 10.11 -30.56 -8.03
C SER A 375 10.46 -30.12 -6.59
N TYR A 376 9.57 -30.40 -5.65
CA TYR A 376 9.77 -30.13 -4.22
C TYR A 376 10.18 -31.42 -3.53
N ARG A 377 11.19 -31.35 -2.67
CA ARG A 377 11.55 -32.47 -1.79
C ARG A 377 10.92 -32.18 -0.43
N TYR A 378 9.84 -32.88 -0.14
CA TYR A 378 9.24 -32.86 1.19
C TYR A 378 10.03 -33.83 2.08
N SER A 379 10.64 -33.31 3.16
CA SER A 379 11.15 -34.08 4.26
C SER A 379 10.06 -34.35 5.29
#